data_21f1bba1ca4541946bc9a422501a72d5
#
_entry.id   21f1bba1ca4541946bc9a422501a72d5
#
_cell.length_a   1.000
_cell.length_b   1.000
_cell.length_c   1.000
_cell.angle_alpha   90.00
_cell.angle_beta   90.00
_cell.angle_gamma   90.00
#
_symmetry.space_group_name_H-M   'P 1'
#
loop_
_entity.id
_entity.type
_entity.pdbx_description
1 polymer ?
#
loop_
_entity_poly.entity_id
_entity_poly.type
_entity_poly.pdbx_seq_one_letter_code
_entity_poly.pdbx_strand_id
1 'polypeptide(L)'
;MATVRKGQWSGHLSREAFGERFRANFLDPAFEAEQASIARLEQVAWNAYRHGRKAPRTRGAGPGFDDPEYALSVEWSETRLRLLKAEAKQKNPGTRSRVLVICCAARNDGTCPGEMSKTFRLASLVRETLGKEEEVDIDLLDLSELASGYGRKIHPCKGCVSTAMPLCHWPCSCYPNHALGQTNDWMAEIYERWVAAHGIVLCTPVYWYQMPSPLKLMCDRLVCADGGNPDPTSTSGKDPEKAKALEQRGWGYPKHLQGRVYGLVVHGDVAGIEGTRRALSDWLDWMGLIDSGAASRLDRYIGYYEPYATSHEALDADAALHEEVRNVARAVANAVELLRAGNLSRPDVVLRSPRPK
;
A
#
# COMPACT_ATOMS: atom_id res chain seq x y z
N MET A 1 13.89 25.89 -18.90
CA MET A 1 14.00 24.64 -18.11
C MET A 1 13.35 24.87 -16.75
N ALA A 2 12.60 23.87 -16.25
CA ALA A 2 12.03 23.96 -14.91
C ALA A 2 13.15 23.86 -13.88
N THR A 3 13.22 24.82 -12.96
CA THR A 3 14.27 24.87 -11.93
C THR A 3 13.96 23.92 -10.77
N VAL A 4 15.00 23.30 -10.21
CA VAL A 4 14.91 22.53 -8.97
C VAL A 4 15.18 23.46 -7.79
N ARG A 5 14.21 23.57 -6.88
CA ARG A 5 14.34 24.38 -5.67
C ARG A 5 15.05 23.57 -4.58
N LYS A 6 16.03 24.18 -3.91
CA LYS A 6 16.78 23.61 -2.78
C LYS A 6 16.72 24.57 -1.61
N GLY A 7 17.01 24.11 -0.39
CA GLY A 7 17.04 24.97 0.80
C GLY A 7 16.45 24.33 2.05
N GLN A 8 15.72 23.21 1.91
CA GLN A 8 15.32 22.39 3.05
C GLN A 8 16.26 21.19 3.14
N TRP A 9 17.14 21.21 4.09
CA TRP A 9 18.14 20.16 4.24
C TRP A 9 18.10 19.55 5.65
N SER A 10 18.01 18.24 5.71
CA SER A 10 18.09 17.47 6.94
C SER A 10 19.51 16.99 7.19
N GLY A 11 20.44 17.75 7.58
CA GLY A 11 21.85 17.46 7.77
C GLY A 11 22.27 15.97 7.86
N HIS A 12 23.46 15.66 7.41
CA HIS A 12 24.05 14.37 7.69
C HIS A 12 24.42 14.30 9.19
N LEU A 13 24.19 13.12 9.78
CA LEU A 13 24.62 12.88 11.16
C LEU A 13 26.14 12.90 11.24
N SER A 14 26.68 13.39 12.36
CA SER A 14 28.07 13.13 12.72
C SER A 14 28.29 11.65 12.96
N ARG A 15 29.57 11.23 13.01
CA ARG A 15 29.92 9.84 13.32
C ARG A 15 29.39 9.41 14.68
N GLU A 16 29.51 10.30 15.67
CA GLU A 16 29.04 10.08 17.04
C GLU A 16 27.53 9.91 17.11
N ALA A 17 26.78 10.88 16.54
CA ALA A 17 25.33 10.85 16.54
C ALA A 17 24.76 9.65 15.75
N PHE A 18 25.44 9.23 14.69
CA PHE A 18 25.09 7.99 13.98
C PHE A 18 25.30 6.76 14.89
N GLY A 19 26.46 6.67 15.54
CA GLY A 19 26.79 5.57 16.43
C GLY A 19 25.79 5.44 17.58
N GLU A 20 25.41 6.54 18.21
CA GLU A 20 24.39 6.55 19.26
C GLU A 20 23.05 5.97 18.77
N ARG A 21 22.56 6.41 17.60
CA ARG A 21 21.31 5.91 17.01
C ARG A 21 21.41 4.45 16.59
N PHE A 22 22.57 4.01 16.09
CA PHE A 22 22.78 2.62 15.71
C PHE A 22 22.76 1.72 16.95
N ARG A 23 23.52 2.06 17.99
CA ARG A 23 23.60 1.28 19.24
C ARG A 23 22.29 1.26 20.03
N ALA A 24 21.41 2.26 19.84
CA ALA A 24 20.07 2.27 20.46
C ALA A 24 19.19 1.07 20.07
N ASN A 25 19.54 0.32 19.03
CA ASN A 25 18.87 -0.93 18.67
C ASN A 25 19.32 -2.13 19.52
N PHE A 26 20.37 -1.98 20.38
CA PHE A 26 21.04 -3.06 21.12
C PHE A 26 21.13 -2.73 22.62
N LEU A 27 20.08 -2.14 23.18
CA LEU A 27 20.04 -1.73 24.60
C LEU A 27 19.68 -2.87 25.55
N ASP A 28 19.21 -4.01 25.03
CA ASP A 28 18.94 -5.17 25.86
C ASP A 28 20.25 -5.70 26.48
N PRO A 29 20.32 -5.98 27.82
CA PRO A 29 21.48 -6.51 28.48
C PRO A 29 22.03 -7.81 27.85
N ALA A 30 21.21 -8.58 27.16
CA ALA A 30 21.62 -9.76 26.39
C ALA A 30 22.68 -9.47 25.32
N PHE A 31 22.78 -8.21 24.87
CA PHE A 31 23.80 -7.77 23.90
C PHE A 31 25.14 -7.33 24.53
N GLU A 32 25.29 -7.36 25.86
CA GLU A 32 26.51 -6.90 26.50
C GLU A 32 27.77 -7.70 26.05
N ALA A 33 27.62 -9.02 25.86
CA ALA A 33 28.71 -9.86 25.37
C ALA A 33 29.07 -9.61 23.90
N GLU A 34 28.20 -8.92 23.13
CA GLU A 34 28.33 -8.73 21.69
C GLU A 34 28.86 -7.34 21.29
N GLN A 35 29.35 -6.53 22.22
CA GLN A 35 29.76 -5.13 21.93
C GLN A 35 30.81 -5.04 20.81
N ALA A 36 31.75 -5.99 20.72
CA ALA A 36 32.73 -6.03 19.63
C ALA A 36 32.10 -6.33 18.27
N SER A 37 31.07 -7.17 18.22
CA SER A 37 30.28 -7.47 17.01
C SER A 37 29.45 -6.26 16.58
N ILE A 38 28.78 -5.63 17.52
CA ILE A 38 27.99 -4.41 17.29
C ILE A 38 28.87 -3.29 16.74
N ALA A 39 30.07 -3.07 17.29
CA ALA A 39 30.99 -2.06 16.80
C ALA A 39 31.41 -2.32 15.33
N ARG A 40 31.68 -3.60 14.97
CA ARG A 40 31.99 -3.96 13.58
C ARG A 40 30.79 -3.70 12.65
N LEU A 41 29.56 -4.06 13.05
CA LEU A 41 28.35 -3.81 12.28
C LEU A 41 28.07 -2.31 12.15
N GLU A 42 28.26 -1.52 13.21
CA GLU A 42 28.15 -0.06 13.19
C GLU A 42 29.10 0.55 12.17
N GLN A 43 30.34 0.08 12.09
CA GLN A 43 31.30 0.60 11.11
C GLN A 43 30.88 0.33 9.66
N VAL A 44 30.31 -0.86 9.39
CA VAL A 44 29.77 -1.21 8.07
C VAL A 44 28.56 -0.34 7.72
N ALA A 45 27.64 -0.15 8.69
CA ALA A 45 26.46 0.68 8.54
C ALA A 45 26.82 2.16 8.33
N TRP A 46 27.79 2.68 9.10
CA TRP A 46 28.33 4.04 8.92
C TRP A 46 28.92 4.24 7.53
N ASN A 47 29.67 3.29 7.02
CA ASN A 47 30.22 3.36 5.68
C ASN A 47 29.12 3.42 4.62
N ALA A 48 28.05 2.60 4.76
CA ALA A 48 26.91 2.67 3.87
C ALA A 48 26.18 4.02 3.95
N TYR A 49 26.00 4.55 5.17
CA TYR A 49 25.36 5.86 5.41
C TYR A 49 26.17 7.01 4.80
N ARG A 50 27.47 7.08 5.11
CA ARG A 50 28.38 8.14 4.64
C ARG A 50 28.44 8.25 3.12
N HIS A 51 28.41 7.11 2.41
CA HIS A 51 28.46 7.07 0.94
C HIS A 51 27.08 7.00 0.29
N GLY A 52 26.00 7.10 1.06
CA GLY A 52 24.64 7.05 0.53
C GLY A 52 24.33 5.75 -0.22
N ARG A 53 24.95 4.61 0.18
CA ARG A 53 24.81 3.32 -0.49
C ARG A 53 23.41 2.72 -0.25
N LYS A 54 22.46 3.19 -1.03
CA LYS A 54 21.04 2.83 -0.92
C LYS A 54 20.78 1.36 -1.28
N ALA A 55 21.33 0.91 -2.40
CA ALA A 55 21.18 -0.43 -2.93
C ALA A 55 22.56 -1.09 -3.03
N PRO A 56 22.93 -1.97 -2.08
CA PRO A 56 24.26 -2.60 -2.08
C PRO A 56 24.43 -3.63 -3.20
N ARG A 57 23.33 -4.19 -3.70
CA ARG A 57 23.30 -5.13 -4.83
C ARG A 57 22.59 -4.49 -6.01
N THR A 58 23.31 -4.38 -7.12
CA THR A 58 22.79 -3.84 -8.37
C THR A 58 23.10 -4.76 -9.55
N ARG A 59 22.33 -4.62 -10.62
CA ARG A 59 22.59 -5.23 -11.93
C ARG A 59 22.17 -4.25 -13.01
N GLY A 60 22.71 -4.41 -14.25
CA GLY A 60 22.27 -3.63 -15.39
C GLY A 60 20.77 -3.79 -15.63
N ALA A 61 20.12 -2.73 -16.08
CA ALA A 61 18.70 -2.69 -16.35
C ALA A 61 18.30 -3.70 -17.44
N GLY A 62 19.12 -3.82 -18.46
CA GLY A 62 18.88 -4.71 -19.57
C GLY A 62 17.95 -4.15 -20.67
N PRO A 63 17.63 -4.95 -21.68
CA PRO A 63 16.79 -4.53 -22.78
C PRO A 63 15.39 -4.07 -22.32
N GLY A 64 14.84 -3.06 -23.01
CA GLY A 64 13.51 -2.52 -22.72
C GLY A 64 13.50 -1.37 -21.72
N PHE A 65 14.67 -0.91 -21.28
CA PHE A 65 14.85 0.32 -20.53
C PHE A 65 15.56 1.38 -21.39
N ASP A 66 15.32 2.67 -21.11
CA ASP A 66 15.94 3.79 -21.84
C ASP A 66 17.47 3.74 -21.74
N ASP A 67 18.01 3.33 -20.59
CA ASP A 67 19.44 3.09 -20.37
C ASP A 67 19.64 1.63 -19.88
N PRO A 68 19.94 0.68 -20.77
CA PRO A 68 20.15 -0.72 -20.44
C PRO A 68 21.35 -0.99 -19.51
N GLU A 69 22.35 -0.12 -19.50
CA GLU A 69 23.54 -0.28 -18.65
C GLU A 69 23.36 0.35 -17.27
N TYR A 70 22.26 1.07 -17.05
CA TYR A 70 21.97 1.67 -15.74
C TYR A 70 21.87 0.62 -14.63
N ALA A 71 22.61 0.85 -13.54
CA ALA A 71 22.64 -0.07 -12.39
C ALA A 71 21.36 0.05 -11.55
N LEU A 72 20.45 -0.89 -11.73
CA LEU A 72 19.22 -1.00 -10.93
C LEU A 72 19.43 -1.86 -9.68
N SER A 73 18.72 -1.53 -8.59
CA SER A 73 18.64 -2.38 -7.41
C SER A 73 18.10 -3.77 -7.76
N VAL A 74 18.76 -4.81 -7.27
CA VAL A 74 18.31 -6.19 -7.43
C VAL A 74 16.93 -6.38 -6.82
N GLU A 75 16.70 -5.85 -5.61
CA GLU A 75 15.42 -5.95 -4.89
C GLU A 75 14.27 -5.30 -5.67
N TRP A 76 14.53 -4.13 -6.28
CA TRP A 76 13.54 -3.46 -7.12
C TRP A 76 13.21 -4.29 -8.37
N SER A 77 14.24 -4.79 -9.04
CA SER A 77 14.09 -5.59 -10.26
C SER A 77 13.33 -6.89 -10.00
N GLU A 78 13.60 -7.56 -8.88
CA GLU A 78 12.87 -8.77 -8.46
C GLU A 78 11.41 -8.46 -8.12
N THR A 79 11.14 -7.34 -7.44
CA THR A 79 9.78 -6.90 -7.17
C THR A 79 9.03 -6.63 -8.47
N ARG A 80 9.63 -5.88 -9.41
CA ARG A 80 9.03 -5.63 -10.72
C ARG A 80 8.68 -6.93 -11.47
N LEU A 81 9.58 -7.90 -11.46
CA LEU A 81 9.34 -9.20 -12.10
C LEU A 81 8.16 -9.96 -11.46
N ARG A 82 8.03 -9.92 -10.13
CA ARG A 82 6.87 -10.52 -9.44
C ARG A 82 5.57 -9.81 -9.84
N LEU A 83 5.57 -8.47 -9.91
CA LEU A 83 4.39 -7.70 -10.33
C LEU A 83 3.98 -8.05 -11.77
N LEU A 84 4.92 -8.16 -12.70
CA LEU A 84 4.62 -8.55 -14.08
C LEU A 84 4.01 -9.96 -14.17
N LYS A 85 4.51 -10.92 -13.38
CA LYS A 85 3.93 -12.26 -13.28
C LYS A 85 2.52 -12.25 -12.67
N ALA A 86 2.33 -11.47 -11.60
CA ALA A 86 1.02 -11.31 -10.95
C ALA A 86 0.00 -10.68 -11.91
N GLU A 87 0.40 -9.66 -12.67
CA GLU A 87 -0.44 -9.01 -13.68
C GLU A 87 -0.80 -9.96 -14.82
N ALA A 88 0.17 -10.73 -15.34
CA ALA A 88 -0.07 -11.72 -16.37
C ALA A 88 -1.07 -12.80 -15.89
N LYS A 89 -0.95 -13.25 -14.63
CA LYS A 89 -1.90 -14.18 -14.03
C LYS A 89 -3.28 -13.56 -13.86
N GLN A 90 -3.35 -12.32 -13.40
CA GLN A 90 -4.61 -11.59 -13.22
C GLN A 90 -5.36 -11.39 -14.54
N LYS A 91 -4.64 -11.09 -15.63
CA LYS A 91 -5.22 -10.92 -16.97
C LYS A 91 -5.61 -12.23 -17.67
N ASN A 92 -5.16 -13.38 -17.17
CA ASN A 92 -5.45 -14.68 -17.78
C ASN A 92 -6.88 -15.12 -17.42
N PRO A 93 -7.81 -15.25 -18.40
CA PRO A 93 -9.19 -15.64 -18.15
C PRO A 93 -9.32 -17.08 -17.61
N GLY A 94 -8.33 -17.94 -17.84
CA GLY A 94 -8.30 -19.31 -17.34
C GLY A 94 -7.91 -19.46 -15.87
N THR A 95 -7.57 -18.37 -15.16
CA THR A 95 -7.31 -18.42 -13.71
C THR A 95 -8.57 -18.08 -12.93
N ARG A 96 -8.68 -18.60 -11.69
CA ARG A 96 -9.78 -18.24 -10.78
C ARG A 96 -9.76 -16.74 -10.47
N SER A 97 -10.93 -16.18 -10.18
CA SER A 97 -11.07 -14.82 -9.69
C SER A 97 -10.35 -14.66 -8.35
N ARG A 98 -9.72 -13.51 -8.10
CA ARG A 98 -9.08 -13.23 -6.81
C ARG A 98 -9.64 -11.95 -6.21
N VAL A 99 -10.07 -12.04 -4.94
CA VAL A 99 -10.49 -10.87 -4.15
C VAL A 99 -9.52 -10.69 -3.00
N LEU A 100 -8.93 -9.49 -2.90
CA LEU A 100 -8.09 -9.06 -1.80
C LEU A 100 -8.96 -8.40 -0.73
N VAL A 101 -9.06 -9.01 0.44
CA VAL A 101 -9.72 -8.44 1.62
C VAL A 101 -8.66 -7.85 2.53
N ILE A 102 -8.79 -6.58 2.89
CA ILE A 102 -7.80 -5.86 3.70
C ILE A 102 -8.42 -5.47 5.04
N CYS A 103 -7.94 -6.07 6.12
CA CYS A 103 -8.21 -5.62 7.48
C CYS A 103 -7.28 -4.45 7.82
N CYS A 104 -7.86 -3.25 7.96
CA CYS A 104 -7.10 -2.00 8.08
C CYS A 104 -6.91 -1.54 9.53
N ALA A 105 -7.33 -2.31 10.53
CA ALA A 105 -7.10 -1.99 11.94
C ALA A 105 -5.60 -1.99 12.28
N ALA A 106 -5.22 -1.19 13.27
CA ALA A 106 -3.85 -1.18 13.78
C ALA A 106 -3.62 -2.20 14.91
N ARG A 107 -4.69 -2.83 15.42
CA ARG A 107 -4.65 -3.74 16.58
C ARG A 107 -5.15 -5.13 16.24
N ASN A 108 -4.62 -6.10 16.96
CA ASN A 108 -5.09 -7.47 17.02
C ASN A 108 -4.89 -8.04 18.43
N ASP A 109 -5.20 -9.30 18.65
CA ASP A 109 -5.03 -9.97 19.94
C ASP A 109 -3.55 -10.14 20.37
N GLY A 110 -2.60 -9.99 19.46
CA GLY A 110 -1.16 -9.94 19.75
C GLY A 110 -0.63 -8.54 20.06
N THR A 111 -1.46 -7.48 20.05
CA THR A 111 -1.09 -6.11 20.43
C THR A 111 -1.66 -5.74 21.80
N CYS A 112 -1.27 -4.58 22.38
CA CYS A 112 -2.01 -4.00 23.50
C CYS A 112 -3.33 -3.38 22.94
N PRO A 113 -4.50 -3.75 23.43
CA PRO A 113 -4.82 -4.41 24.69
C PRO A 113 -5.01 -5.95 24.62
N GLY A 114 -4.57 -6.65 23.60
CA GLY A 114 -4.68 -8.11 23.52
C GLY A 114 -6.08 -8.61 23.20
N GLU A 115 -6.80 -7.91 22.34
CA GLU A 115 -8.15 -8.23 21.93
C GLU A 115 -8.32 -8.12 20.41
N MET A 116 -9.01 -9.07 19.80
CA MET A 116 -9.38 -9.05 18.38
C MET A 116 -10.13 -7.76 18.03
N SER A 117 -9.80 -7.15 16.90
CA SER A 117 -10.52 -5.96 16.45
C SER A 117 -11.89 -6.30 15.83
N LYS A 118 -12.87 -5.41 16.01
CA LYS A 118 -14.16 -5.49 15.28
C LYS A 118 -13.93 -5.52 13.77
N THR A 119 -12.94 -4.79 13.29
CA THR A 119 -12.56 -4.78 11.86
C THR A 119 -12.18 -6.15 11.35
N PHE A 120 -11.40 -6.93 12.11
CA PHE A 120 -11.02 -8.27 11.71
C PHE A 120 -12.23 -9.22 11.67
N ARG A 121 -13.19 -9.06 12.59
CA ARG A 121 -14.46 -9.82 12.58
C ARG A 121 -15.27 -9.50 11.33
N LEU A 122 -15.37 -8.21 10.94
CA LEU A 122 -16.06 -7.81 9.71
C LEU A 122 -15.33 -8.31 8.45
N ALA A 123 -14.00 -8.22 8.42
CA ALA A 123 -13.19 -8.77 7.32
C ALA A 123 -13.33 -10.31 7.22
N SER A 124 -13.44 -11.00 8.35
CA SER A 124 -13.70 -12.44 8.40
C SER A 124 -15.08 -12.78 7.83
N LEU A 125 -16.09 -11.98 8.15
CA LEU A 125 -17.45 -12.15 7.60
C LEU A 125 -17.49 -11.94 6.08
N VAL A 126 -16.74 -10.94 5.56
CA VAL A 126 -16.53 -10.75 4.11
C VAL A 126 -15.88 -11.99 3.51
N ARG A 127 -14.77 -12.47 4.11
CA ARG A 127 -14.05 -13.67 3.65
C ARG A 127 -14.95 -14.92 3.64
N GLU A 128 -15.70 -15.16 4.71
CA GLU A 128 -16.62 -16.29 4.81
C GLU A 128 -17.73 -16.22 3.76
N THR A 129 -18.21 -15.03 3.44
CA THR A 129 -19.24 -14.82 2.42
C THR A 129 -18.69 -15.10 1.03
N LEU A 130 -17.53 -14.54 0.70
CA LEU A 130 -16.82 -14.78 -0.57
C LEU A 130 -16.41 -16.25 -0.72
N GLY A 131 -16.08 -16.94 0.38
CA GLY A 131 -15.70 -18.36 0.38
C GLY A 131 -16.81 -19.33 -0.02
N LYS A 132 -18.04 -18.85 -0.16
CA LYS A 132 -19.17 -19.61 -0.69
C LYS A 132 -19.25 -19.58 -2.22
N GLU A 133 -18.49 -18.69 -2.85
CA GLU A 133 -18.39 -18.56 -4.30
C GLU A 133 -17.30 -19.50 -4.83
N GLU A 134 -17.69 -20.53 -5.60
CA GLU A 134 -16.80 -21.62 -6.00
C GLU A 134 -15.58 -21.18 -6.81
N GLU A 135 -15.68 -20.07 -7.57
CA GLU A 135 -14.65 -19.59 -8.50
C GLU A 135 -13.81 -18.41 -7.96
N VAL A 136 -13.85 -18.16 -6.63
CA VAL A 136 -13.14 -17.04 -6.01
C VAL A 136 -12.04 -17.51 -5.06
N ASP A 137 -10.80 -17.10 -5.34
CA ASP A 137 -9.68 -17.19 -4.41
C ASP A 137 -9.66 -15.94 -3.52
N ILE A 138 -9.55 -16.11 -2.22
CA ILE A 138 -9.54 -15.00 -1.28
C ILE A 138 -8.15 -14.83 -0.70
N ASP A 139 -7.68 -13.60 -0.75
CA ASP A 139 -6.41 -13.18 -0.16
C ASP A 139 -6.72 -12.21 0.99
N LEU A 140 -6.32 -12.54 2.22
CA LEU A 140 -6.51 -11.69 3.39
C LEU A 140 -5.20 -10.99 3.75
N LEU A 141 -5.21 -9.66 3.71
CA LEU A 141 -4.12 -8.80 4.19
C LEU A 141 -4.52 -8.15 5.50
N ASP A 142 -3.82 -8.46 6.58
CA ASP A 142 -4.06 -7.84 7.89
C ASP A 142 -2.98 -6.79 8.19
N LEU A 143 -3.34 -5.51 8.09
CA LEU A 143 -2.40 -4.41 8.34
C LEU A 143 -2.03 -4.26 9.83
N SER A 144 -2.71 -4.92 10.75
CA SER A 144 -2.34 -4.94 12.16
C SER A 144 -0.97 -5.60 12.42
N GLU A 145 -0.49 -6.42 11.47
CA GLU A 145 0.87 -6.98 11.50
C GLU A 145 1.97 -5.89 11.53
N LEU A 146 1.68 -4.65 11.15
CA LEU A 146 2.61 -3.53 11.34
C LEU A 146 2.93 -3.24 12.81
N ALA A 147 2.00 -3.60 13.71
CA ALA A 147 2.16 -3.40 15.16
C ALA A 147 2.60 -4.70 15.88
N SER A 148 2.31 -5.88 15.33
CA SER A 148 2.55 -7.18 15.98
C SER A 148 3.54 -8.09 15.24
N GLY A 149 3.76 -7.88 13.93
CA GLY A 149 4.64 -8.72 13.12
C GLY A 149 6.12 -8.33 13.27
N TYR A 150 6.98 -9.29 13.61
CA TYR A 150 8.40 -9.03 13.70
C TYR A 150 8.97 -8.56 12.35
N GLY A 151 9.60 -7.38 12.35
CA GLY A 151 10.25 -6.80 11.17
C GLY A 151 9.29 -6.30 10.07
N ARG A 152 7.98 -6.35 10.26
CA ARG A 152 7.00 -5.78 9.32
C ARG A 152 7.04 -4.26 9.38
N LYS A 153 7.34 -3.59 8.26
CA LYS A 153 7.43 -2.12 8.19
C LYS A 153 6.87 -1.63 6.85
N ILE A 154 6.06 -0.58 6.91
CA ILE A 154 5.77 0.26 5.74
C ILE A 154 6.44 1.61 6.00
N HIS A 155 7.45 1.93 5.22
CA HIS A 155 8.13 3.22 5.33
C HIS A 155 7.29 4.32 4.68
N PRO A 156 7.27 5.55 5.24
CA PRO A 156 6.45 6.65 4.74
C PRO A 156 6.81 7.05 3.30
N CYS A 157 5.83 7.47 2.52
CA CYS A 157 6.05 7.98 1.17
C CYS A 157 6.95 9.23 1.22
N LYS A 158 7.92 9.32 0.31
CA LYS A 158 8.81 10.50 0.19
C LYS A 158 8.22 11.62 -0.68
N GLY A 159 7.00 11.45 -1.20
CA GLY A 159 6.32 12.47 -1.99
C GLY A 159 7.01 12.84 -3.31
N CYS A 160 7.69 11.89 -3.96
CA CYS A 160 8.42 12.14 -5.22
C CYS A 160 7.53 12.81 -6.28
N VAL A 161 6.25 12.47 -6.31
CA VAL A 161 5.24 13.04 -7.21
C VAL A 161 5.10 14.56 -7.10
N SER A 162 5.36 15.14 -5.92
CA SER A 162 5.28 16.58 -5.70
C SER A 162 6.34 17.38 -6.46
N THR A 163 7.37 16.72 -6.94
CA THR A 163 8.40 17.33 -7.79
C THR A 163 8.05 17.17 -9.28
N ALA A 164 7.77 15.95 -9.70
CA ALA A 164 7.25 15.57 -11.01
C ALA A 164 6.81 14.09 -10.94
N MET A 165 5.72 13.75 -11.64
CA MET A 165 5.19 12.38 -11.59
C MET A 165 6.19 11.32 -12.07
N PRO A 166 6.97 11.51 -13.15
CA PRO A 166 7.96 10.53 -13.60
C PRO A 166 9.08 10.23 -12.60
N LEU A 167 9.25 11.05 -11.56
CA LEU A 167 10.18 10.80 -10.46
C LEU A 167 9.70 9.71 -9.51
N CYS A 168 8.41 9.40 -9.51
CA CYS A 168 7.82 8.31 -8.77
C CYS A 168 7.82 7.05 -9.62
N HIS A 169 8.55 6.02 -9.24
CA HIS A 169 8.69 4.80 -10.02
C HIS A 169 7.64 3.75 -9.64
N TRP A 170 7.23 2.94 -10.60
CA TRP A 170 6.41 1.76 -10.38
C TRP A 170 7.19 0.46 -10.66
N PRO A 171 7.32 -0.45 -9.67
CA PRO A 171 6.99 -0.24 -8.25
C PRO A 171 7.87 0.83 -7.61
N CYS A 172 7.49 1.30 -6.41
CA CYS A 172 8.23 2.33 -5.71
C CYS A 172 9.70 1.95 -5.50
N SER A 173 10.63 2.78 -5.97
CA SER A 173 12.07 2.56 -5.82
C SER A 173 12.70 3.36 -4.67
N CYS A 174 11.89 4.00 -3.80
CA CYS A 174 12.42 4.71 -2.63
C CYS A 174 12.99 3.75 -1.58
N TYR A 175 12.47 2.52 -1.55
CA TYR A 175 12.80 1.48 -0.59
C TYR A 175 13.08 0.14 -1.28
N PRO A 176 13.91 -0.71 -0.70
CA PRO A 176 14.68 -0.45 0.52
C PRO A 176 15.72 0.64 0.34
N ASN A 177 16.17 1.24 1.46
CA ASN A 177 17.29 2.16 1.49
C ASN A 177 18.26 1.74 2.61
N HIS A 178 19.26 0.96 2.25
CA HIS A 178 20.21 0.38 3.20
C HIS A 178 21.06 1.44 3.91
N ALA A 179 21.41 2.54 3.22
CA ALA A 179 22.15 3.64 3.82
C ALA A 179 21.44 4.29 5.01
N LEU A 180 20.10 4.24 5.02
CA LEU A 180 19.28 4.81 6.10
C LEU A 180 18.71 3.75 7.04
N GLY A 181 19.12 2.47 6.91
CA GLY A 181 18.52 1.37 7.67
C GLY A 181 17.04 1.12 7.36
N GLN A 182 16.54 1.66 6.26
CA GLN A 182 15.14 1.52 5.84
C GLN A 182 14.99 0.28 4.96
N THR A 183 15.12 -0.87 5.57
CA THR A 183 14.99 -2.20 4.97
C THR A 183 13.66 -2.84 5.34
N ASN A 184 13.39 -4.06 4.87
CA ASN A 184 12.20 -4.83 5.20
C ASN A 184 10.88 -4.11 4.85
N ASP A 185 10.84 -3.40 3.71
CA ASP A 185 9.66 -2.68 3.25
C ASP A 185 8.57 -3.65 2.77
N TRP A 186 7.50 -3.78 3.54
CA TRP A 186 6.40 -4.72 3.26
C TRP A 186 5.62 -4.38 1.99
N MET A 187 5.73 -3.13 1.51
CA MET A 187 5.03 -2.72 0.29
C MET A 187 5.37 -3.58 -0.94
N ALA A 188 6.56 -4.17 -1.00
CA ALA A 188 6.92 -5.06 -2.11
C ALA A 188 5.99 -6.28 -2.24
N GLU A 189 5.52 -6.83 -1.11
CA GLU A 189 4.52 -7.89 -1.03
C GLU A 189 3.10 -7.34 -1.27
N ILE A 190 2.78 -6.20 -0.66
CA ILE A 190 1.46 -5.56 -0.78
C ILE A 190 1.17 -5.18 -2.24
N TYR A 191 2.14 -4.61 -2.97
CA TYR A 191 1.96 -4.32 -4.40
C TYR A 191 1.57 -5.56 -5.21
N GLU A 192 2.22 -6.70 -4.95
CA GLU A 192 1.92 -7.95 -5.65
C GLU A 192 0.49 -8.42 -5.41
N ARG A 193 0.00 -8.34 -4.16
CA ARG A 193 -1.38 -8.68 -3.80
C ARG A 193 -2.39 -7.77 -4.50
N TRP A 194 -2.14 -6.46 -4.54
CA TRP A 194 -2.98 -5.50 -5.26
C TRP A 194 -3.02 -5.76 -6.76
N VAL A 195 -1.86 -6.06 -7.35
CA VAL A 195 -1.76 -6.36 -8.79
C VAL A 195 -2.49 -7.67 -9.13
N ALA A 196 -2.38 -8.69 -8.30
CA ALA A 196 -3.00 -10.00 -8.51
C ALA A 196 -4.52 -10.00 -8.37
N ALA A 197 -5.10 -9.00 -7.69
CA ALA A 197 -6.52 -8.95 -7.38
C ALA A 197 -7.38 -8.52 -8.59
N HIS A 198 -8.60 -9.08 -8.70
CA HIS A 198 -9.68 -8.60 -9.57
C HIS A 198 -10.63 -7.68 -8.81
N GLY A 199 -10.84 -7.96 -7.52
CA GLY A 199 -11.64 -7.16 -6.59
C GLY A 199 -10.89 -6.89 -5.30
N ILE A 200 -11.22 -5.78 -4.63
CA ILE A 200 -10.58 -5.34 -3.39
C ILE A 200 -11.65 -4.92 -2.42
N VAL A 201 -11.61 -5.44 -1.19
CA VAL A 201 -12.50 -4.99 -0.10
C VAL A 201 -11.65 -4.42 1.02
N LEU A 202 -11.85 -3.13 1.34
CA LEU A 202 -11.23 -2.49 2.49
C LEU A 202 -12.20 -2.52 3.68
N CYS A 203 -11.81 -3.19 4.75
CA CYS A 203 -12.50 -3.15 6.04
C CYS A 203 -11.69 -2.26 6.99
N THR A 204 -12.23 -1.11 7.39
CA THR A 204 -11.47 -0.12 8.16
C THR A 204 -12.28 0.47 9.31
N PRO A 205 -11.67 0.60 10.50
CA PRO A 205 -12.23 1.45 11.54
C PRO A 205 -11.91 2.92 11.24
N VAL A 206 -12.56 3.82 11.95
CA VAL A 206 -12.17 5.24 12.02
C VAL A 206 -11.38 5.48 13.30
N TYR A 207 -10.20 6.08 13.17
CA TYR A 207 -9.39 6.56 14.30
C TYR A 207 -9.23 8.07 14.17
N TRP A 208 -9.63 8.80 15.21
CA TRP A 208 -9.52 10.27 15.21
C TRP A 208 -10.04 10.93 13.93
N TYR A 209 -11.31 10.63 13.57
CA TYR A 209 -12.01 11.17 12.39
C TYR A 209 -11.43 10.78 11.02
N GLN A 210 -10.42 9.90 10.97
CA GLN A 210 -9.72 9.53 9.74
C GLN A 210 -9.44 8.02 9.67
N MET A 211 -8.92 7.57 8.54
CA MET A 211 -8.42 6.21 8.42
C MET A 211 -7.23 5.96 9.35
N PRO A 212 -7.05 4.73 9.86
CA PRO A 212 -5.90 4.36 10.70
C PRO A 212 -4.56 4.56 9.99
N SER A 213 -3.51 4.83 10.76
CA SER A 213 -2.16 5.05 10.24
C SER A 213 -1.62 3.91 9.36
N PRO A 214 -1.83 2.60 9.64
CA PRO A 214 -1.42 1.54 8.73
C PRO A 214 -2.06 1.64 7.35
N LEU A 215 -3.37 1.92 7.29
CA LEU A 215 -4.07 2.14 6.03
C LEU A 215 -3.54 3.37 5.31
N LYS A 216 -3.34 4.48 6.02
CA LYS A 216 -2.82 5.72 5.43
C LYS A 216 -1.42 5.53 4.85
N LEU A 217 -0.52 4.83 5.56
CA LEU A 217 0.81 4.48 5.06
C LEU A 217 0.73 3.67 3.75
N MET A 218 -0.14 2.68 3.69
CA MET A 218 -0.36 1.88 2.48
C MET A 218 -0.89 2.76 1.32
N CYS A 219 -1.93 3.58 1.57
CA CYS A 219 -2.51 4.49 0.57
C CYS A 219 -1.46 5.45 0.02
N ASP A 220 -0.67 6.11 0.88
CA ASP A 220 0.38 7.05 0.45
C ASP A 220 1.46 6.35 -0.40
N ARG A 221 1.77 5.11 -0.07
CA ARG A 221 2.75 4.34 -0.82
C ARG A 221 2.21 3.79 -2.14
N LEU A 222 0.89 3.66 -2.29
CA LEU A 222 0.23 3.28 -3.55
C LEU A 222 0.17 4.41 -4.57
N VAL A 223 0.57 5.64 -4.24
CA VAL A 223 0.66 6.75 -5.21
C VAL A 223 1.51 6.40 -6.43
N CYS A 224 2.50 5.53 -6.30
CA CYS A 224 3.30 5.06 -7.44
C CYS A 224 2.51 4.22 -8.44
N ALA A 225 1.37 3.67 -8.05
CA ALA A 225 0.47 2.97 -8.96
C ALA A 225 -0.43 3.92 -9.77
N ASP A 226 -0.49 5.20 -9.38
CA ASP A 226 -1.26 6.25 -10.04
C ASP A 226 -0.34 7.21 -10.82
N GLY A 227 0.12 6.79 -11.98
CA GLY A 227 0.97 7.59 -12.86
C GLY A 227 2.47 7.32 -12.72
N GLY A 228 2.88 6.37 -11.89
CA GLY A 228 4.29 6.06 -11.64
C GLY A 228 5.04 5.56 -12.87
N ASN A 229 6.31 5.92 -12.95
CA ASN A 229 7.20 5.60 -14.05
C ASN A 229 7.70 4.14 -13.99
N PRO A 230 7.39 3.27 -14.96
CA PRO A 230 7.87 1.89 -14.97
C PRO A 230 9.35 1.75 -15.33
N ASP A 231 9.98 2.84 -15.82
CA ASP A 231 11.39 2.90 -16.20
C ASP A 231 12.19 3.91 -15.36
N PRO A 232 12.83 3.46 -14.26
CA PRO A 232 13.68 4.35 -13.44
C PRO A 232 14.89 4.91 -14.18
N THR A 233 15.31 4.29 -15.27
CA THR A 233 16.51 4.73 -16.01
C THR A 233 16.26 6.02 -16.78
N SER A 234 15.04 6.23 -17.27
CA SER A 234 14.62 7.45 -17.97
C SER A 234 14.78 8.74 -17.14
N THR A 235 14.82 8.59 -15.82
CA THR A 235 15.08 9.68 -14.88
C THR A 235 16.44 9.55 -14.18
N SER A 236 17.35 8.73 -14.72
CA SER A 236 18.64 8.40 -14.08
C SER A 236 18.49 8.11 -12.58
N GLY A 237 17.53 7.24 -12.25
CA GLY A 237 17.09 6.99 -10.89
C GLY A 237 16.16 8.09 -10.38
N LYS A 238 16.66 9.05 -9.62
CA LYS A 238 15.84 10.11 -8.99
C LYS A 238 16.32 11.52 -9.34
N ASP A 239 16.68 11.74 -10.58
CA ASP A 239 17.09 13.07 -11.08
C ASP A 239 15.83 13.95 -11.29
N PRO A 240 15.65 15.01 -10.49
CA PRO A 240 14.46 15.84 -10.57
C PRO A 240 14.40 16.71 -11.83
N GLU A 241 15.53 17.08 -12.43
CA GLU A 241 15.55 17.89 -13.66
C GLU A 241 15.09 17.05 -14.83
N LYS A 242 15.61 15.82 -14.96
CA LYS A 242 15.16 14.88 -15.98
C LYS A 242 13.69 14.53 -15.86
N ALA A 243 13.21 14.28 -14.62
CA ALA A 243 11.82 13.97 -14.37
C ALA A 243 10.88 15.12 -14.77
N LYS A 244 11.23 16.37 -14.41
CA LYS A 244 10.48 17.57 -14.83
C LYS A 244 10.46 17.73 -16.34
N ALA A 245 11.61 17.53 -16.99
CA ALA A 245 11.70 17.61 -18.44
C ALA A 245 10.86 16.53 -19.13
N LEU A 246 10.82 15.31 -18.57
CA LEU A 246 10.01 14.22 -19.08
C LEU A 246 8.50 14.53 -18.94
N GLU A 247 8.08 15.05 -17.80
CA GLU A 247 6.69 15.43 -17.56
C GLU A 247 6.22 16.56 -18.49
N GLN A 248 7.05 17.57 -18.70
CA GLN A 248 6.75 18.72 -19.59
C GLN A 248 6.67 18.33 -21.06
N ARG A 249 7.32 17.25 -21.48
CA ARG A 249 7.19 16.71 -22.84
C ARG A 249 5.89 15.94 -23.06
N GLY A 250 5.14 15.68 -22.01
CA GLY A 250 3.90 14.94 -22.00
C GLY A 250 4.06 13.59 -21.29
N TRP A 251 3.59 13.52 -20.06
CA TRP A 251 3.53 12.28 -19.28
C TRP A 251 2.14 11.67 -19.37
N GLY A 252 2.06 10.36 -19.63
CA GLY A 252 0.79 9.68 -19.84
C GLY A 252 0.04 9.26 -18.57
N TYR A 253 0.61 9.48 -17.38
CA TYR A 253 0.04 9.10 -16.07
C TYR A 253 -0.55 7.69 -16.03
N PRO A 254 0.25 6.62 -16.27
CA PRO A 254 -0.25 5.25 -16.39
C PRO A 254 -0.89 4.77 -15.09
N LYS A 255 -2.10 4.23 -15.18
CA LYS A 255 -2.88 3.69 -14.06
C LYS A 255 -2.60 2.19 -13.90
N HIS A 256 -1.63 1.82 -13.06
CA HIS A 256 -1.18 0.43 -12.93
C HIS A 256 -2.16 -0.51 -12.21
N LEU A 257 -3.15 0.04 -11.51
CA LEU A 257 -4.19 -0.72 -10.79
C LEU A 257 -5.60 -0.50 -11.34
N GLN A 258 -5.74 0.19 -12.49
CA GLN A 258 -7.05 0.44 -13.08
C GLN A 258 -7.81 -0.85 -13.42
N GLY A 259 -9.14 -0.75 -13.43
CA GLY A 259 -10.03 -1.82 -13.90
C GLY A 259 -10.29 -2.92 -12.87
N ARG A 260 -9.83 -2.78 -11.62
CA ARG A 260 -10.24 -3.64 -10.51
C ARG A 260 -11.51 -3.11 -9.87
N VAL A 261 -12.39 -3.99 -9.42
CA VAL A 261 -13.58 -3.55 -8.68
C VAL A 261 -13.28 -3.38 -7.20
N TYR A 262 -14.08 -2.56 -6.48
CA TYR A 262 -13.87 -2.39 -5.05
C TYR A 262 -15.14 -2.35 -4.22
N GLY A 263 -15.00 -2.68 -2.93
CA GLY A 263 -15.99 -2.50 -1.88
C GLY A 263 -15.35 -1.95 -0.60
N LEU A 264 -16.15 -1.28 0.22
CA LEU A 264 -15.75 -0.64 1.46
C LEU A 264 -16.65 -1.07 2.61
N VAL A 265 -16.04 -1.38 3.76
CA VAL A 265 -16.72 -1.54 5.05
C VAL A 265 -16.03 -0.57 6.02
N VAL A 266 -16.64 0.56 6.25
CA VAL A 266 -16.13 1.60 7.17
C VAL A 266 -16.97 1.61 8.43
N HIS A 267 -16.35 1.49 9.59
CA HIS A 267 -17.07 1.49 10.86
C HIS A 267 -16.38 2.36 11.92
N GLY A 268 -17.16 2.76 12.91
CA GLY A 268 -16.70 3.53 14.04
C GLY A 268 -17.72 3.49 15.16
N ASP A 269 -17.36 4.07 16.29
CA ASP A 269 -18.23 4.22 17.47
C ASP A 269 -18.57 5.69 17.75
N VAL A 270 -17.90 6.60 17.04
CA VAL A 270 -18.15 8.05 17.06
C VAL A 270 -17.98 8.63 15.65
N ALA A 271 -18.19 9.92 15.47
CA ALA A 271 -18.21 10.64 14.21
C ALA A 271 -16.98 10.40 13.29
N GLY A 272 -17.15 10.55 11.98
CA GLY A 272 -16.07 10.54 10.97
C GLY A 272 -16.13 9.40 9.95
N ILE A 273 -17.10 8.47 10.06
CA ILE A 273 -17.19 7.31 9.15
C ILE A 273 -17.54 7.75 7.71
N GLU A 274 -18.50 8.66 7.55
CA GLU A 274 -18.95 9.14 6.23
C GLU A 274 -17.82 9.86 5.49
N GLY A 275 -17.06 10.70 6.21
CA GLY A 275 -15.91 11.41 5.67
C GLY A 275 -14.80 10.46 5.23
N THR A 276 -14.51 9.44 6.04
CA THR A 276 -13.51 8.40 5.73
C THR A 276 -13.96 7.55 4.54
N ARG A 277 -15.22 7.10 4.49
CA ARG A 277 -15.78 6.35 3.36
C ARG A 277 -15.66 7.14 2.06
N ARG A 278 -16.08 8.43 2.09
CA ARG A 278 -16.00 9.30 0.92
C ARG A 278 -14.57 9.46 0.44
N ALA A 279 -13.63 9.78 1.32
CA ALA A 279 -12.23 9.94 0.97
C ALA A 279 -11.61 8.67 0.35
N LEU A 280 -11.98 7.48 0.87
CA LEU A 280 -11.53 6.21 0.31
C LEU A 280 -12.15 5.92 -1.06
N SER A 281 -13.46 6.19 -1.24
CA SER A 281 -14.12 6.04 -2.54
C SER A 281 -13.47 6.94 -3.59
N ASP A 282 -13.34 8.25 -3.29
CA ASP A 282 -12.74 9.24 -4.20
C ASP A 282 -11.30 8.84 -4.58
N TRP A 283 -10.52 8.30 -3.63
CA TRP A 283 -9.16 7.83 -3.87
C TRP A 283 -9.13 6.59 -4.79
N LEU A 284 -9.99 5.59 -4.56
CA LEU A 284 -10.06 4.37 -5.37
C LEU A 284 -10.55 4.68 -6.79
N ASP A 285 -11.57 5.53 -6.92
CA ASP A 285 -12.07 6.00 -8.22
C ASP A 285 -10.98 6.75 -8.98
N TRP A 286 -10.24 7.62 -8.31
CA TRP A 286 -9.10 8.34 -8.90
C TRP A 286 -8.01 7.41 -9.41
N MET A 287 -7.74 6.32 -8.70
CA MET A 287 -6.79 5.28 -9.15
C MET A 287 -7.31 4.43 -10.31
N GLY A 288 -8.56 4.66 -10.75
CA GLY A 288 -9.19 3.95 -11.85
C GLY A 288 -9.79 2.59 -11.45
N LEU A 289 -10.06 2.37 -10.16
CA LEU A 289 -10.85 1.23 -9.73
C LEU A 289 -12.33 1.50 -10.01
N ILE A 290 -13.14 0.44 -9.97
CA ILE A 290 -14.54 0.47 -10.34
C ILE A 290 -15.39 0.17 -9.10
N ASP A 291 -16.29 1.06 -8.76
CA ASP A 291 -17.28 0.85 -7.70
C ASP A 291 -18.17 -0.37 -8.03
N SER A 292 -18.34 -1.26 -7.06
CA SER A 292 -19.19 -2.45 -7.21
C SER A 292 -20.69 -2.18 -6.96
N GLY A 293 -21.08 -0.92 -6.87
CA GLY A 293 -22.46 -0.46 -6.68
C GLY A 293 -22.76 0.04 -5.26
N ALA A 294 -23.95 0.60 -5.09
CA ALA A 294 -24.31 1.29 -3.83
C ALA A 294 -24.18 0.41 -2.57
N ALA A 295 -24.49 -0.88 -2.68
CA ALA A 295 -24.39 -1.82 -1.57
C ALA A 295 -22.94 -2.15 -1.17
N SER A 296 -21.96 -1.83 -2.01
CA SER A 296 -20.55 -2.11 -1.74
C SER A 296 -19.82 -1.01 -0.95
N ARG A 297 -20.48 0.10 -0.63
CA ARG A 297 -19.90 1.26 0.09
C ARG A 297 -20.59 1.45 1.43
N LEU A 298 -20.33 0.52 2.34
CA LEU A 298 -20.94 0.51 3.67
C LEU A 298 -20.20 1.43 4.63
N ASP A 299 -20.97 2.27 5.37
CA ASP A 299 -20.52 3.01 6.54
C ASP A 299 -21.56 2.85 7.66
N ARG A 300 -21.12 2.36 8.82
CA ARG A 300 -22.01 2.13 9.97
C ARG A 300 -21.31 2.38 11.30
N TYR A 301 -22.06 2.96 12.22
CA TYR A 301 -21.66 3.04 13.62
C TYR A 301 -21.92 1.72 14.34
N ILE A 302 -21.02 1.36 15.24
CA ILE A 302 -21.13 0.17 16.10
C ILE A 302 -20.99 0.63 17.54
N GLY A 303 -22.05 0.49 18.35
CA GLY A 303 -22.05 0.95 19.75
C GLY A 303 -21.94 2.46 19.87
N TYR A 304 -22.69 3.21 19.07
CA TYR A 304 -22.65 4.67 19.07
C TYR A 304 -23.04 5.23 20.42
N TYR A 305 -22.12 5.99 21.05
CA TYR A 305 -22.21 6.49 22.41
C TYR A 305 -22.27 5.43 23.54
N GLU A 306 -22.08 4.16 23.21
CA GLU A 306 -21.95 3.11 24.21
C GLU A 306 -20.51 3.01 24.75
N PRO A 307 -20.30 2.40 25.93
CA PRO A 307 -18.96 2.14 26.42
C PRO A 307 -18.17 1.24 25.44
N TYR A 308 -16.89 1.51 25.25
CA TYR A 308 -16.01 0.66 24.42
C TYR A 308 -15.98 -0.80 24.89
N ALA A 309 -16.17 -1.03 26.19
CA ALA A 309 -16.19 -2.36 26.79
C ALA A 309 -17.29 -3.29 26.23
N THR A 310 -18.38 -2.73 25.73
CA THR A 310 -19.52 -3.47 25.18
C THR A 310 -19.61 -3.45 23.65
N SER A 311 -18.54 -2.99 23.02
CA SER A 311 -18.56 -2.76 21.57
C SER A 311 -18.58 -4.06 20.72
N HIS A 312 -18.10 -5.17 21.25
CA HIS A 312 -18.20 -6.48 20.59
C HIS A 312 -19.61 -7.05 20.70
N GLU A 313 -20.26 -6.86 21.86
CA GLU A 313 -21.67 -7.25 22.08
C GLU A 313 -22.60 -6.43 21.18
N ALA A 314 -22.33 -5.13 21.02
CA ALA A 314 -23.07 -4.27 20.10
C ALA A 314 -22.95 -4.78 18.66
N LEU A 315 -21.74 -5.19 18.23
CA LEU A 315 -21.56 -5.82 16.92
C LEU A 315 -22.30 -7.14 16.81
N ASP A 316 -22.27 -8.00 17.84
CA ASP A 316 -22.93 -9.30 17.84
C ASP A 316 -24.46 -9.20 17.73
N ALA A 317 -25.02 -8.17 18.34
CA ALA A 317 -26.46 -7.92 18.31
C ALA A 317 -26.97 -7.32 17.00
N ASP A 318 -26.09 -6.77 16.14
CA ASP A 318 -26.47 -6.07 14.91
C ASP A 318 -26.55 -7.02 13.71
N ALA A 319 -27.63 -7.79 13.63
CA ALA A 319 -27.88 -8.70 12.52
C ALA A 319 -28.03 -7.97 11.17
N ALA A 320 -28.52 -6.72 11.18
CA ALA A 320 -28.66 -5.91 9.97
C ALA A 320 -27.28 -5.53 9.41
N LEU A 321 -26.36 -5.10 10.26
CA LEU A 321 -24.99 -4.80 9.88
C LEU A 321 -24.29 -6.06 9.31
N HIS A 322 -24.47 -7.21 9.92
CA HIS A 322 -23.91 -8.46 9.41
C HIS A 322 -24.40 -8.76 7.99
N GLU A 323 -25.68 -8.53 7.69
CA GLU A 323 -26.22 -8.76 6.35
C GLU A 323 -25.74 -7.68 5.36
N GLU A 324 -25.63 -6.43 5.77
CA GLU A 324 -25.04 -5.37 4.95
C GLU A 324 -23.58 -5.67 4.57
N VAL A 325 -22.78 -6.18 5.50
CA VAL A 325 -21.39 -6.61 5.22
C VAL A 325 -21.33 -7.77 4.24
N ARG A 326 -22.26 -8.76 4.38
CA ARG A 326 -22.39 -9.84 3.38
C ARG A 326 -22.78 -9.29 2.00
N ASN A 327 -23.63 -8.27 1.96
CA ASN A 327 -24.00 -7.63 0.71
C ASN A 327 -22.85 -6.89 0.05
N VAL A 328 -21.93 -6.28 0.81
CA VAL A 328 -20.66 -5.76 0.26
C VAL A 328 -19.87 -6.87 -0.43
N ALA A 329 -19.72 -8.02 0.24
CA ALA A 329 -18.99 -9.16 -0.33
C ALA A 329 -19.64 -9.69 -1.62
N ARG A 330 -20.97 -9.89 -1.62
CA ARG A 330 -21.71 -10.33 -2.81
C ARG A 330 -21.64 -9.33 -3.96
N ALA A 331 -21.77 -8.03 -3.67
CA ALA A 331 -21.67 -6.99 -4.68
C ALA A 331 -20.30 -7.00 -5.37
N VAL A 332 -19.22 -7.18 -4.60
CA VAL A 332 -17.87 -7.29 -5.15
C VAL A 332 -17.71 -8.59 -5.96
N ALA A 333 -18.20 -9.72 -5.48
CA ALA A 333 -18.14 -11.00 -6.21
C ALA A 333 -18.86 -10.89 -7.56
N ASN A 334 -20.10 -10.41 -7.57
CA ASN A 334 -20.88 -10.19 -8.79
C ASN A 334 -20.18 -9.23 -9.77
N ALA A 335 -19.61 -8.13 -9.24
CA ALA A 335 -18.89 -7.17 -10.07
C ALA A 335 -17.60 -7.78 -10.68
N VAL A 336 -16.88 -8.62 -9.95
CA VAL A 336 -15.72 -9.38 -10.44
C VAL A 336 -16.14 -10.33 -11.57
N GLU A 337 -17.23 -11.07 -11.38
CA GLU A 337 -17.78 -11.97 -12.39
C GLU A 337 -18.12 -11.22 -13.67
N LEU A 338 -18.93 -10.16 -13.57
CA LEU A 338 -19.31 -9.29 -14.70
C LEU A 338 -18.08 -8.67 -15.37
N LEU A 339 -17.10 -8.22 -14.61
CA LEU A 339 -15.85 -7.64 -15.13
C LEU A 339 -15.11 -8.66 -15.98
N ARG A 340 -14.92 -9.87 -15.48
CA ARG A 340 -14.19 -10.93 -16.16
C ARG A 340 -14.93 -11.49 -17.38
N ALA A 341 -16.25 -11.48 -17.34
CA ALA A 341 -17.09 -11.81 -18.48
C ALA A 341 -17.15 -10.69 -19.53
N GLY A 342 -16.57 -9.51 -19.27
CA GLY A 342 -16.68 -8.35 -20.16
C GLY A 342 -18.07 -7.69 -20.18
N ASN A 343 -18.91 -7.98 -19.20
CA ASN A 343 -20.30 -7.56 -19.10
C ASN A 343 -20.53 -6.42 -18.09
N LEU A 344 -19.47 -5.95 -17.41
CA LEU A 344 -19.59 -4.86 -16.43
C LEU A 344 -19.87 -3.54 -17.16
N SER A 345 -21.09 -3.03 -17.01
CA SER A 345 -21.51 -1.77 -17.64
C SER A 345 -20.81 -0.57 -17.00
N ARG A 346 -20.18 0.24 -17.82
CA ARG A 346 -19.59 1.53 -17.44
C ARG A 346 -20.02 2.60 -18.46
N PRO A 347 -21.14 3.27 -18.23
CA PRO A 347 -21.72 4.21 -19.22
C PRO A 347 -20.83 5.43 -19.47
N ASP A 348 -19.92 5.74 -18.57
CA ASP A 348 -19.00 6.88 -18.63
C ASP A 348 -17.63 6.56 -19.26
N VAL A 349 -17.32 5.32 -19.56
CA VAL A 349 -15.98 4.89 -20.01
C VAL A 349 -15.53 5.54 -21.32
N VAL A 350 -16.49 5.93 -22.16
CA VAL A 350 -16.23 6.61 -23.45
C VAL A 350 -16.10 8.12 -23.33
N LEU A 351 -16.41 8.67 -22.16
CA LEU A 351 -16.36 10.10 -21.92
C LEU A 351 -14.91 10.54 -21.70
N ARG A 352 -14.52 11.59 -22.42
CA ARG A 352 -13.19 12.19 -22.23
C ARG A 352 -13.21 13.18 -21.08
N SER A 353 -12.21 13.13 -20.21
CA SER A 353 -12.00 14.20 -19.24
C SER A 353 -11.72 15.51 -19.97
N PRO A 354 -12.47 16.59 -19.68
CA PRO A 354 -12.24 17.90 -20.32
C PRO A 354 -10.98 18.60 -19.79
N ARG A 355 -10.43 18.10 -18.69
CA ARG A 355 -9.23 18.66 -18.05
C ARG A 355 -8.10 17.62 -18.08
N PRO A 356 -6.94 17.97 -18.68
CA PRO A 356 -5.75 17.16 -18.50
C PRO A 356 -5.35 17.15 -17.01
N LYS A 357 -4.70 16.11 -16.58
CA LYS A 357 -4.20 16.01 -15.22
C LYS A 357 -3.08 17.01 -14.97
#